data_867fd74834cff346b201f171bbc8cd1c
#
_entry.id   867fd74834cff346b201f171bbc8cd1c
#
_cell.length_a   1.000
_cell.length_b   1.000
_cell.length_c   1.000
_cell.angle_alpha   90.00
_cell.angle_beta   90.00
_cell.angle_gamma   90.00
#
_symmetry.space_group_name_H-M   'P 1'
#
loop_
_entity.id
_entity.type
_entity.pdbx_description
1 polymer ?
#
loop_
_entity_poly.entity_id
_entity_poly.type
_entity_poly.pdbx_seq_one_letter_code
_entity_poly.pdbx_strand_id
1 'polypeptide(L)'
;MTTMRLLTSIYKTWRRNPFRTLIVDDYRKWNGLALQVASWHIAKSIKTEKPHVAILLPTSGMFPASATAIWSLGKTVVPLNYLLTKDDIDYIIKDSGVDTVVTVNAMVEMIGGLPEGVTAIKLDEMSFGGIPPIRRAVKSDDTMLAALLYTSGTSGKPKGVMLTAGNISSNVEQCKKWIHFTKNDVFLGLLPQFHSFGFTATTLIPSAIGAKVVYTARFNPRKVLTLMHDHSPSVMLAIPSMFNAILNTKSAEPSHFESVRVALSGGEALPDAVYEGFKERLGLTILEGYGLTETSPVANLCRPEEHRRGTVGKPIVDVHERIVDEDENDLPVGQDGEIRITGPNIMKGYYNLDKETIEAFDSKGYFKTGDMGQLDEDGFLYITGRIKEMLIIGGENVFPREIEEALTNHPDVIAAGVVGRSDPSRGEVAVAFVELQEGATLDEHALRAWCRETIAPFKVPKSITHLEALPRNPTGKIMRRELVKIVAKEMNS
;
A
#
# COMPACT_ATOMS: atom_id res chain seq x y z
N MET A 1 -28.89 14.94 -9.92
CA MET A 1 -27.67 15.14 -9.15
C MET A 1 -27.54 14.00 -8.14
N THR A 2 -26.57 13.14 -8.34
CA THR A 2 -26.27 11.97 -7.52
C THR A 2 -25.48 12.38 -6.28
N THR A 3 -25.53 11.62 -5.21
CA THR A 3 -24.68 11.76 -4.04
C THR A 3 -23.46 10.83 -4.22
N MET A 4 -22.31 11.15 -3.63
CA MET A 4 -21.13 10.29 -3.64
C MET A 4 -21.52 8.86 -3.25
N ARG A 5 -21.40 7.91 -4.19
CA ARG A 5 -21.90 6.53 -4.04
C ARG A 5 -21.27 5.83 -2.83
N LEU A 6 -19.94 5.99 -2.65
CA LEU A 6 -19.22 5.38 -1.55
C LEU A 6 -19.70 5.89 -0.18
N LEU A 7 -19.80 7.21 0.01
CA LEU A 7 -20.29 7.80 1.27
C LEU A 7 -21.72 7.36 1.58
N THR A 8 -22.58 7.31 0.55
CA THR A 8 -23.95 6.83 0.68
C THR A 8 -24.00 5.37 1.13
N SER A 9 -23.13 4.52 0.56
CA SER A 9 -23.02 3.11 0.94
C SER A 9 -22.56 2.95 2.38
N ILE A 10 -21.52 3.68 2.80
CA ILE A 10 -21.00 3.65 4.17
C ILE A 10 -22.07 4.10 5.17
N TYR A 11 -22.73 5.24 4.94
CA TYR A 11 -23.78 5.74 5.82
C TYR A 11 -25.01 4.81 5.88
N LYS A 12 -25.37 4.19 4.75
CA LYS A 12 -26.43 3.18 4.71
C LYS A 12 -26.07 1.95 5.55
N THR A 13 -24.82 1.52 5.45
CA THR A 13 -24.28 0.39 6.21
C THR A 13 -24.26 0.68 7.71
N TRP A 14 -23.78 1.85 8.15
CA TRP A 14 -23.75 2.25 9.55
C TRP A 14 -25.16 2.35 10.15
N ARG A 15 -26.11 2.93 9.42
CA ARG A 15 -27.52 3.04 9.84
C ARG A 15 -28.25 1.70 9.90
N ARG A 16 -27.86 0.74 9.05
CA ARG A 16 -28.42 -0.63 9.08
C ARG A 16 -27.85 -1.50 10.20
N ASN A 17 -26.69 -1.11 10.74
CA ASN A 17 -25.99 -1.83 11.81
C ASN A 17 -25.73 -0.90 13.01
N PRO A 18 -26.76 -0.22 13.59
CA PRO A 18 -26.56 0.83 14.58
C PRO A 18 -25.89 0.33 15.86
N PHE A 19 -26.16 -0.92 16.25
CA PHE A 19 -25.66 -1.52 17.50
C PHE A 19 -24.63 -2.63 17.27
N ARG A 20 -24.45 -3.09 16.02
CA ARG A 20 -23.43 -4.10 15.69
C ARG A 20 -22.05 -3.47 15.75
N THR A 21 -21.10 -4.14 16.40
CA THR A 21 -19.68 -3.76 16.36
C THR A 21 -19.15 -3.93 14.95
N LEU A 22 -18.76 -2.83 14.33
CA LEU A 22 -18.17 -2.78 12.99
C LEU A 22 -16.65 -2.58 13.03
N ILE A 23 -16.13 -1.90 14.05
CA ILE A 23 -14.70 -1.69 14.22
C ILE A 23 -14.33 -1.99 15.67
N VAL A 24 -13.21 -2.69 15.83
CA VAL A 24 -12.48 -2.83 17.09
C VAL A 24 -11.10 -2.23 16.86
N ASP A 25 -10.69 -1.29 17.67
CA ASP A 25 -9.35 -0.73 17.64
C ASP A 25 -8.69 -0.82 19.03
N ASP A 26 -7.48 -0.34 19.15
CA ASP A 26 -6.70 -0.38 20.40
C ASP A 26 -7.35 0.40 21.54
N TYR A 27 -8.34 1.24 21.26
CA TYR A 27 -8.95 2.14 22.22
C TYR A 27 -10.36 1.71 22.61
N ARG A 28 -11.16 1.21 21.64
CA ARG A 28 -12.57 0.87 21.88
C ARG A 28 -13.22 0.04 20.76
N LYS A 29 -14.46 -0.37 21.02
CA LYS A 29 -15.36 -0.95 20.03
C LYS A 29 -16.28 0.14 19.47
N TRP A 30 -16.48 0.13 18.16
CA TRP A 30 -17.32 1.07 17.43
C TRP A 30 -18.48 0.33 16.76
N ASN A 31 -19.69 0.76 17.03
CA ASN A 31 -20.86 0.34 16.26
C ASN A 31 -21.22 1.40 15.20
N GLY A 32 -22.20 1.06 14.35
CA GLY A 32 -22.58 1.97 13.26
C GLY A 32 -23.09 3.32 13.74
N LEU A 33 -23.83 3.35 14.86
CA LEU A 33 -24.34 4.59 15.45
C LEU A 33 -23.19 5.47 15.97
N ALA A 34 -22.24 4.88 16.69
CA ALA A 34 -21.10 5.61 17.23
C ALA A 34 -20.23 6.23 16.10
N LEU A 35 -19.97 5.46 15.03
CA LEU A 35 -19.25 5.97 13.85
C LEU A 35 -20.00 7.13 13.17
N GLN A 36 -21.32 6.99 13.00
CA GLN A 36 -22.16 8.00 12.37
C GLN A 36 -22.20 9.29 13.20
N VAL A 37 -22.39 9.18 14.52
CA VAL A 37 -22.43 10.35 15.44
C VAL A 37 -21.05 11.02 15.50
N ALA A 38 -19.96 10.24 15.60
CA ALA A 38 -18.60 10.78 15.55
C ALA A 38 -18.34 11.56 14.25
N SER A 39 -18.73 10.99 13.11
CA SER A 39 -18.61 11.66 11.80
C SER A 39 -19.34 13.02 11.79
N TRP A 40 -20.54 13.10 12.34
CA TRP A 40 -21.32 14.35 12.38
C TRP A 40 -20.72 15.39 13.34
N HIS A 41 -20.20 14.98 14.50
CA HIS A 41 -19.47 15.89 15.41
C HIS A 41 -18.23 16.46 14.76
N ILE A 42 -17.42 15.61 14.11
CA ILE A 42 -16.22 16.05 13.38
C ILE A 42 -16.61 17.03 12.27
N ALA A 43 -17.63 16.71 11.46
CA ALA A 43 -18.10 17.59 10.40
C ALA A 43 -18.59 18.94 10.93
N LYS A 44 -19.20 18.99 12.12
CA LYS A 44 -19.60 20.25 12.79
C LYS A 44 -18.40 21.11 13.15
N SER A 45 -17.26 20.50 13.48
CA SER A 45 -16.06 21.21 13.93
C SER A 45 -15.20 21.72 12.76
N ILE A 46 -15.34 21.15 11.56
CA ILE A 46 -14.65 21.63 10.35
C ILE A 46 -15.30 22.93 9.87
N LYS A 47 -14.55 24.06 9.90
CA LYS A 47 -15.03 25.41 9.57
C LYS A 47 -14.32 26.04 8.38
N THR A 48 -13.36 25.35 7.78
CA THR A 48 -12.59 25.89 6.66
C THR A 48 -13.42 26.03 5.38
N GLU A 49 -13.14 27.07 4.62
CA GLU A 49 -13.63 27.25 3.25
C GLU A 49 -12.75 26.55 2.22
N LYS A 50 -11.54 26.10 2.59
CA LYS A 50 -10.64 25.37 1.69
C LYS A 50 -11.25 24.04 1.27
N PRO A 51 -10.95 23.58 0.04
CA PRO A 51 -11.53 22.33 -0.49
C PRO A 51 -10.93 21.06 0.15
N HIS A 52 -9.74 21.17 0.73
CA HIS A 52 -9.01 20.04 1.27
C HIS A 52 -8.93 20.09 2.78
N VAL A 53 -9.09 18.95 3.44
CA VAL A 53 -8.92 18.78 4.89
C VAL A 53 -8.04 17.58 5.14
N ALA A 54 -7.00 17.74 5.93
CA ALA A 54 -6.08 16.64 6.24
C ALA A 54 -6.59 15.78 7.41
N ILE A 55 -6.15 14.53 7.39
CA ILE A 55 -6.30 13.57 8.50
C ILE A 55 -4.92 13.13 8.93
N LEU A 56 -4.58 13.39 10.19
CA LEU A 56 -3.35 12.97 10.85
C LEU A 56 -3.73 12.14 12.09
N LEU A 57 -4.06 10.88 11.89
CA LEU A 57 -4.57 10.00 12.94
C LEU A 57 -3.86 8.64 12.91
N PRO A 58 -3.69 7.98 14.07
CA PRO A 58 -3.31 6.58 14.09
C PRO A 58 -4.41 5.71 13.47
N THR A 59 -4.04 4.50 13.03
CA THR A 59 -5.00 3.53 12.52
C THR A 59 -6.06 3.20 13.58
N SER A 60 -7.30 3.60 13.33
CA SER A 60 -8.42 3.50 14.29
C SER A 60 -9.78 3.72 13.62
N GLY A 61 -10.87 3.56 14.38
CA GLY A 61 -12.22 3.88 13.93
C GLY A 61 -12.48 5.38 13.72
N MET A 62 -11.64 6.26 14.31
CA MET A 62 -11.73 7.69 14.07
C MET A 62 -11.34 8.10 12.66
N PHE A 63 -10.49 7.33 11.98
CA PHE A 63 -10.09 7.64 10.62
C PHE A 63 -11.28 7.57 9.62
N PRO A 64 -12.04 6.45 9.49
CA PRO A 64 -13.22 6.43 8.62
C PRO A 64 -14.32 7.40 9.06
N ALA A 65 -14.48 7.68 10.36
CA ALA A 65 -15.40 8.71 10.83
C ALA A 65 -14.98 10.10 10.35
N SER A 66 -13.69 10.41 10.36
CA SER A 66 -13.14 11.69 9.86
C SER A 66 -13.25 11.80 8.34
N ALA A 67 -12.92 10.75 7.60
CA ALA A 67 -13.03 10.74 6.14
C ALA A 67 -14.49 10.97 5.70
N THR A 68 -15.45 10.27 6.31
CA THR A 68 -16.88 10.46 6.03
C THR A 68 -17.39 11.83 6.45
N ALA A 69 -16.85 12.42 7.53
CA ALA A 69 -17.15 13.79 7.94
C ALA A 69 -16.73 14.80 6.86
N ILE A 70 -15.50 14.69 6.37
CA ILE A 70 -14.94 15.57 5.33
C ILE A 70 -15.75 15.43 4.03
N TRP A 71 -16.03 14.23 3.58
CA TRP A 71 -16.85 13.99 2.38
C TRP A 71 -18.29 14.50 2.54
N SER A 72 -18.86 14.44 3.74
CA SER A 72 -20.21 14.99 3.99
C SER A 72 -20.28 16.49 3.80
N LEU A 73 -19.16 17.19 3.80
CA LEU A 73 -19.00 18.60 3.52
C LEU A 73 -18.65 18.89 2.04
N GLY A 74 -18.54 17.85 1.20
CA GLY A 74 -18.10 17.99 -0.19
C GLY A 74 -16.61 18.31 -0.33
N LYS A 75 -15.80 17.97 0.67
CA LYS A 75 -14.36 18.28 0.71
C LYS A 75 -13.52 17.04 0.46
N THR A 76 -12.27 17.26 0.04
CA THR A 76 -11.27 16.23 -0.25
C THR A 76 -10.51 15.82 1.00
N VAL A 77 -10.31 14.55 1.19
CA VAL A 77 -9.48 13.98 2.26
C VAL A 77 -8.00 14.00 1.84
N VAL A 78 -7.13 14.52 2.69
CA VAL A 78 -5.67 14.44 2.53
C VAL A 78 -5.09 13.64 3.70
N PRO A 79 -4.89 12.33 3.57
CA PRO A 79 -4.27 11.53 4.62
C PRO A 79 -2.79 11.87 4.75
N LEU A 80 -2.35 12.29 5.93
CA LEU A 80 -0.95 12.58 6.20
C LEU A 80 -0.24 11.35 6.75
N ASN A 81 0.87 11.00 6.13
CA ASN A 81 1.75 9.96 6.60
C ASN A 81 2.64 10.51 7.72
N TYR A 82 2.31 10.20 8.96
CA TYR A 82 3.04 10.65 10.16
C TYR A 82 4.42 9.99 10.35
N LEU A 83 4.81 9.11 9.44
CA LEU A 83 6.12 8.47 9.43
C LEU A 83 7.11 9.18 8.49
N LEU A 84 6.66 10.19 7.75
CA LEU A 84 7.51 11.06 6.94
C LEU A 84 8.27 12.06 7.82
N THR A 85 9.27 12.70 7.23
CA THR A 85 9.97 13.81 7.89
C THR A 85 9.03 15.02 8.08
N LYS A 86 9.37 15.89 9.04
CA LYS A 86 8.63 17.12 9.26
C LYS A 86 8.56 17.97 7.99
N ASP A 87 9.67 18.08 7.28
CA ASP A 87 9.77 18.86 6.04
C ASP A 87 8.85 18.32 4.93
N ASP A 88 8.75 17.00 4.80
CA ASP A 88 7.84 16.36 3.84
C ASP A 88 6.37 16.61 4.21
N ILE A 89 6.02 16.53 5.50
CA ILE A 89 4.66 16.80 5.98
C ILE A 89 4.28 18.27 5.75
N ASP A 90 5.18 19.19 6.07
CA ASP A 90 4.97 20.62 5.85
C ASP A 90 4.85 20.95 4.36
N TYR A 91 5.65 20.29 3.53
CA TYR A 91 5.51 20.39 2.08
C TYR A 91 4.13 19.92 1.61
N ILE A 92 3.65 18.76 2.08
CA ILE A 92 2.34 18.20 1.71
C ILE A 92 1.21 19.14 2.12
N ILE A 93 1.25 19.68 3.33
CA ILE A 93 0.26 20.65 3.84
C ILE A 93 0.23 21.90 2.96
N LYS A 94 1.39 22.43 2.63
CA LYS A 94 1.52 23.61 1.78
C LYS A 94 1.05 23.35 0.35
N ASP A 95 1.52 22.27 -0.28
CA ASP A 95 1.19 21.92 -1.66
C ASP A 95 -0.30 21.62 -1.85
N SER A 96 -0.89 20.88 -0.91
CA SER A 96 -2.33 20.57 -0.90
C SER A 96 -3.21 21.78 -0.55
N GLY A 97 -2.65 22.88 -0.02
CA GLY A 97 -3.38 24.05 0.42
C GLY A 97 -4.29 23.79 1.63
N VAL A 98 -3.99 22.79 2.42
CA VAL A 98 -4.71 22.45 3.67
C VAL A 98 -4.44 23.52 4.72
N ASP A 99 -5.52 24.00 5.36
CA ASP A 99 -5.49 24.89 6.53
C ASP A 99 -6.11 24.26 7.78
N THR A 100 -6.65 23.05 7.66
CA THR A 100 -7.35 22.34 8.73
C THR A 100 -6.96 20.88 8.74
N VAL A 101 -6.53 20.38 9.91
CA VAL A 101 -6.10 19.01 10.13
C VAL A 101 -6.94 18.37 11.24
N VAL A 102 -7.58 17.25 10.95
CA VAL A 102 -8.24 16.40 11.97
C VAL A 102 -7.18 15.48 12.56
N THR A 103 -6.96 15.58 13.88
CA THR A 103 -5.83 14.95 14.55
C THR A 103 -6.09 14.63 16.03
N VAL A 104 -5.09 14.17 16.74
CA VAL A 104 -5.01 14.06 18.20
C VAL A 104 -3.68 14.64 18.69
N ASN A 105 -3.61 15.03 19.97
CA ASN A 105 -2.40 15.67 20.55
C ASN A 105 -1.13 14.86 20.28
N ALA A 106 -1.17 13.56 20.56
CA ALA A 106 -0.01 12.70 20.37
C ALA A 106 0.55 12.68 18.93
N MET A 107 -0.31 12.84 17.92
CA MET A 107 0.16 12.91 16.53
C MET A 107 0.79 14.24 16.20
N VAL A 108 0.26 15.35 16.72
CA VAL A 108 0.88 16.68 16.55
C VAL A 108 2.26 16.73 17.19
N GLU A 109 2.39 16.19 18.40
CA GLU A 109 3.68 16.10 19.09
C GLU A 109 4.68 15.21 18.33
N MET A 110 4.22 14.05 17.83
CA MET A 110 5.04 13.10 17.09
C MET A 110 5.68 13.70 15.85
N ILE A 111 4.97 14.58 15.13
CA ILE A 111 5.50 15.25 13.92
C ILE A 111 6.22 16.57 14.20
N GLY A 112 6.38 16.96 15.47
CA GLY A 112 7.04 18.21 15.85
C GLY A 112 6.19 19.48 15.65
N GLY A 113 4.85 19.34 15.64
CA GLY A 113 3.91 20.46 15.48
C GLY A 113 3.40 20.64 14.05
N LEU A 114 2.32 21.39 13.90
CA LEU A 114 1.76 21.79 12.59
C LEU A 114 2.36 23.14 12.16
N PRO A 115 2.42 23.44 10.84
CA PRO A 115 2.83 24.75 10.36
C PRO A 115 1.95 25.90 10.88
N GLU A 116 2.50 27.11 10.91
CA GLU A 116 1.75 28.31 11.26
C GLU A 116 0.55 28.52 10.31
N GLY A 117 -0.57 28.93 10.87
CA GLY A 117 -1.83 29.17 10.14
C GLY A 117 -2.65 27.89 9.89
N VAL A 118 -2.19 26.72 10.32
CA VAL A 118 -2.94 25.46 10.21
C VAL A 118 -3.71 25.17 11.50
N THR A 119 -5.02 24.99 11.38
CA THR A 119 -5.92 24.71 12.51
C THR A 119 -5.96 23.20 12.79
N ALA A 120 -5.68 22.80 14.02
CA ALA A 120 -5.85 21.42 14.50
C ALA A 120 -7.27 21.22 15.08
N ILE A 121 -7.99 20.25 14.55
CA ILE A 121 -9.21 19.71 15.20
C ILE A 121 -8.78 18.46 15.97
N LYS A 122 -8.53 18.65 17.26
CA LYS A 122 -8.01 17.61 18.16
C LYS A 122 -9.16 16.76 18.71
N LEU A 123 -9.28 15.53 18.27
CA LEU A 123 -10.38 14.64 18.59
C LEU A 123 -10.38 14.19 20.06
N ASP A 124 -9.22 14.15 20.70
CA ASP A 124 -9.04 13.87 22.13
C ASP A 124 -9.47 15.04 23.04
N GLU A 125 -9.58 16.25 22.51
CA GLU A 125 -10.12 17.44 23.22
C GLU A 125 -11.61 17.68 22.91
N MET A 126 -12.19 16.94 21.94
CA MET A 126 -13.58 17.14 21.52
C MET A 126 -14.58 16.46 22.45
N SER A 127 -15.68 17.14 22.73
CA SER A 127 -16.87 16.53 23.32
C SER A 127 -17.73 15.89 22.23
N PHE A 128 -17.96 14.59 22.33
CA PHE A 128 -18.90 13.83 21.51
C PHE A 128 -20.28 13.67 22.16
N GLY A 129 -20.60 14.47 23.19
CA GLY A 129 -21.88 14.47 23.86
C GLY A 129 -22.98 15.17 23.06
N GLY A 130 -24.23 14.73 23.27
CA GLY A 130 -25.41 15.25 22.57
C GLY A 130 -25.55 14.75 21.13
N ILE A 131 -26.64 15.19 20.49
CA ILE A 131 -26.92 14.85 19.08
C ILE A 131 -26.46 16.02 18.20
N PRO A 132 -25.41 15.84 17.38
CA PRO A 132 -24.99 16.89 16.46
C PRO A 132 -25.99 17.05 15.31
N PRO A 133 -25.91 18.16 14.52
CA PRO A 133 -26.74 18.32 13.34
C PRO A 133 -26.59 17.12 12.40
N ILE A 134 -27.71 16.50 12.06
CA ILE A 134 -27.74 15.38 11.11
C ILE A 134 -27.25 15.86 9.75
N ARG A 135 -26.18 15.26 9.25
CA ARG A 135 -25.66 15.55 7.91
C ARG A 135 -25.98 14.38 6.97
N ARG A 136 -26.43 14.74 5.79
CA ARG A 136 -26.61 13.81 4.67
C ARG A 136 -25.39 13.94 3.74
N ALA A 137 -25.18 12.94 2.89
CA ALA A 137 -24.17 13.04 1.83
C ALA A 137 -24.52 14.24 0.93
N VAL A 138 -23.53 15.12 0.72
CA VAL A 138 -23.69 16.25 -0.19
C VAL A 138 -23.96 15.74 -1.61
N LYS A 139 -24.72 16.49 -2.38
CA LYS A 139 -24.87 16.24 -3.81
C LYS A 139 -23.50 16.39 -4.47
N SER A 140 -22.94 15.31 -4.91
CA SER A 140 -21.66 15.25 -5.63
C SER A 140 -21.80 14.20 -6.72
N ASP A 141 -20.97 14.29 -7.73
CA ASP A 141 -20.86 13.26 -8.76
C ASP A 141 -19.57 12.45 -8.60
N ASP A 142 -19.38 11.50 -9.45
CA ASP A 142 -18.20 10.64 -9.43
C ASP A 142 -16.90 11.39 -9.83
N THR A 143 -17.00 12.62 -10.34
CA THR A 143 -15.84 13.46 -10.72
C THR A 143 -15.30 14.29 -9.56
N MET A 144 -16.02 14.37 -8.43
CA MET A 144 -15.55 15.05 -7.22
C MET A 144 -14.22 14.44 -6.76
N LEU A 145 -13.22 15.29 -6.49
CA LEU A 145 -11.97 14.85 -5.88
C LEU A 145 -12.26 14.38 -4.45
N ALA A 146 -12.10 13.08 -4.20
CA ALA A 146 -12.40 12.48 -2.91
C ALA A 146 -11.18 12.32 -2.01
N ALA A 147 -10.04 12.00 -2.60
CA ALA A 147 -8.78 11.89 -1.86
C ALA A 147 -7.61 12.46 -2.67
N LEU A 148 -6.67 13.02 -1.94
CA LEU A 148 -5.37 13.45 -2.44
C LEU A 148 -4.31 12.69 -1.64
N LEU A 149 -3.75 11.65 -2.26
CA LEU A 149 -2.80 10.76 -1.63
C LEU A 149 -1.38 11.08 -2.10
N TYR A 150 -0.50 11.44 -1.18
CA TYR A 150 0.88 11.77 -1.53
C TYR A 150 1.77 10.52 -1.55
N THR A 151 2.48 10.34 -2.66
CA THR A 151 3.46 9.28 -2.85
C THR A 151 4.87 9.86 -2.93
N SER A 152 5.87 9.09 -2.48
CA SER A 152 7.27 9.46 -2.66
C SER A 152 7.62 9.41 -4.14
N GLY A 153 7.59 10.55 -4.81
CA GLY A 153 7.98 10.68 -6.21
C GLY A 153 9.47 10.38 -6.41
N THR A 154 9.82 9.97 -7.62
CA THR A 154 11.23 9.75 -8.03
C THR A 154 12.05 11.05 -8.10
N SER A 155 11.39 12.20 -8.15
CA SER A 155 12.00 13.54 -8.16
C SER A 155 12.40 14.08 -6.78
N GLY A 156 12.23 13.29 -5.71
CA GLY A 156 12.61 13.65 -4.35
C GLY A 156 11.51 14.29 -3.52
N LYS A 157 10.52 14.97 -4.12
CA LYS A 157 9.37 15.53 -3.41
C LYS A 157 8.12 14.67 -3.60
N PRO A 158 7.27 14.52 -2.57
CA PRO A 158 6.00 13.80 -2.69
C PRO A 158 5.08 14.41 -3.75
N LYS A 159 4.42 13.56 -4.56
CA LYS A 159 3.42 13.95 -5.56
C LYS A 159 2.02 13.59 -5.06
N GLY A 160 1.07 14.53 -5.18
CA GLY A 160 -0.33 14.31 -4.81
C GLY A 160 -1.10 13.59 -5.92
N VAL A 161 -1.47 12.35 -5.69
CA VAL A 161 -2.31 11.54 -6.61
C VAL A 161 -3.77 11.92 -6.41
N MET A 162 -4.44 12.41 -7.45
CA MET A 162 -5.84 12.85 -7.41
C MET A 162 -6.79 11.67 -7.66
N LEU A 163 -7.48 11.22 -6.61
CA LEU A 163 -8.48 10.16 -6.70
C LEU A 163 -9.90 10.74 -6.59
N THR A 164 -10.68 10.55 -7.64
CA THR A 164 -12.09 10.96 -7.65
C THR A 164 -12.96 10.00 -6.86
N ALA A 165 -14.16 10.45 -6.51
CA ALA A 165 -15.19 9.60 -5.91
C ALA A 165 -15.51 8.38 -6.77
N GLY A 166 -15.48 8.55 -8.10
CA GLY A 166 -15.64 7.47 -9.07
C GLY A 166 -14.53 6.45 -9.03
N ASN A 167 -13.26 6.90 -9.01
CA ASN A 167 -12.10 6.00 -8.96
C ASN A 167 -12.16 5.10 -7.74
N ILE A 168 -12.30 5.70 -6.55
CA ILE A 168 -12.33 4.94 -5.27
C ILE A 168 -13.57 4.04 -5.20
N SER A 169 -14.76 4.54 -5.58
CA SER A 169 -15.99 3.74 -5.55
C SER A 169 -15.90 2.54 -6.47
N SER A 170 -15.32 2.72 -7.68
CA SER A 170 -15.13 1.64 -8.64
C SER A 170 -14.18 0.59 -8.08
N ASN A 171 -13.04 0.99 -7.52
CA ASN A 171 -12.08 0.03 -6.98
C ASN A 171 -12.64 -0.78 -5.79
N VAL A 172 -13.40 -0.13 -4.90
CA VAL A 172 -14.11 -0.83 -3.82
C VAL A 172 -15.09 -1.88 -4.37
N GLU A 173 -15.90 -1.55 -5.36
CA GLU A 173 -16.85 -2.49 -5.95
C GLU A 173 -16.17 -3.59 -6.79
N GLN A 174 -15.08 -3.26 -7.50
CA GLN A 174 -14.24 -4.21 -8.23
C GLN A 174 -13.66 -5.27 -7.30
N CYS A 175 -12.97 -4.85 -6.22
CA CYS A 175 -12.40 -5.77 -5.23
C CYS A 175 -13.46 -6.62 -4.52
N LYS A 176 -14.59 -6.00 -4.16
CA LYS A 176 -15.72 -6.70 -3.53
C LYS A 176 -16.26 -7.82 -4.42
N LYS A 177 -16.45 -7.55 -5.72
CA LYS A 177 -16.92 -8.54 -6.70
C LYS A 177 -15.86 -9.62 -6.95
N TRP A 178 -14.59 -9.23 -7.05
CA TRP A 178 -13.50 -10.13 -7.41
C TRP A 178 -13.22 -11.19 -6.36
N ILE A 179 -13.17 -10.78 -5.08
CA ILE A 179 -12.88 -11.68 -3.94
C ILE A 179 -14.16 -12.16 -3.22
N HIS A 180 -15.34 -11.70 -3.66
CA HIS A 180 -16.62 -12.00 -3.01
C HIS A 180 -16.64 -11.64 -1.52
N PHE A 181 -16.12 -10.45 -1.17
CA PHE A 181 -16.20 -9.95 0.21
C PHE A 181 -17.63 -9.72 0.65
N THR A 182 -17.94 -10.10 1.90
CA THR A 182 -19.27 -10.04 2.48
C THR A 182 -19.27 -9.33 3.84
N LYS A 183 -20.47 -8.97 4.32
CA LYS A 183 -20.66 -8.40 5.67
C LYS A 183 -20.29 -9.36 6.82
N ASN A 184 -20.12 -10.64 6.53
CA ASN A 184 -19.75 -11.66 7.51
C ASN A 184 -18.23 -11.79 7.66
N ASP A 185 -17.46 -11.20 6.76
CA ASP A 185 -16.01 -11.17 6.86
C ASP A 185 -15.56 -10.32 8.05
N VAL A 186 -14.43 -10.73 8.62
CA VAL A 186 -13.71 -9.99 9.66
C VAL A 186 -12.33 -9.67 9.10
N PHE A 187 -12.07 -8.39 8.89
CA PHE A 187 -10.79 -7.91 8.36
C PHE A 187 -9.81 -7.66 9.48
N LEU A 188 -8.57 -8.09 9.31
CA LEU A 188 -7.47 -7.69 10.17
C LEU A 188 -6.78 -6.46 9.56
N GLY A 189 -6.89 -5.32 10.23
CA GLY A 189 -6.39 -4.03 9.75
C GLY A 189 -4.98 -3.73 10.27
N LEU A 190 -3.97 -4.29 9.62
CA LEU A 190 -2.54 -4.10 9.95
C LEU A 190 -1.91 -2.93 9.20
N LEU A 191 -2.49 -2.56 8.07
CA LEU A 191 -1.94 -1.57 7.17
C LEU A 191 -2.32 -0.15 7.60
N PRO A 192 -1.37 0.82 7.53
CA PRO A 192 -1.67 2.22 7.85
C PRO A 192 -2.77 2.79 6.97
N GLN A 193 -3.76 3.46 7.59
CA GLN A 193 -4.92 4.02 6.89
C GLN A 193 -4.58 5.23 6.01
N PHE A 194 -3.44 5.88 6.23
CA PHE A 194 -2.96 6.98 5.39
C PHE A 194 -2.37 6.50 4.05
N HIS A 195 -2.02 5.23 3.92
CA HIS A 195 -1.50 4.64 2.68
C HIS A 195 -2.66 4.09 1.84
N SER A 196 -2.59 4.22 0.52
CA SER A 196 -3.65 3.80 -0.41
C SER A 196 -4.17 2.38 -0.16
N PHE A 197 -3.28 1.43 0.14
CA PHE A 197 -3.63 0.06 0.43
C PHE A 197 -4.46 -0.05 1.73
N GLY A 198 -4.01 0.53 2.84
CA GLY A 198 -4.76 0.57 4.10
C GLY A 198 -6.05 1.40 3.99
N PHE A 199 -6.00 2.51 3.26
CA PHE A 199 -7.15 3.38 3.01
C PHE A 199 -8.28 2.64 2.29
N THR A 200 -8.00 2.01 1.16
CA THR A 200 -9.04 1.32 0.39
C THR A 200 -9.35 -0.05 0.94
N ALA A 201 -8.34 -0.93 1.08
CA ALA A 201 -8.60 -2.35 1.31
C ALA A 201 -9.02 -2.67 2.75
N THR A 202 -8.43 -2.01 3.76
CA THR A 202 -8.77 -2.28 5.16
C THR A 202 -9.69 -1.24 5.79
N THR A 203 -10.01 -0.14 5.10
CA THR A 203 -10.91 0.90 5.64
C THR A 203 -12.19 1.04 4.81
N LEU A 204 -12.09 1.32 3.52
CA LEU A 204 -13.26 1.64 2.70
C LEU A 204 -14.06 0.39 2.29
N ILE A 205 -13.40 -0.69 1.86
CA ILE A 205 -14.08 -1.94 1.50
C ILE A 205 -14.93 -2.45 2.67
N PRO A 206 -14.37 -2.74 3.86
CA PRO A 206 -15.17 -3.24 4.98
C PRO A 206 -16.25 -2.26 5.44
N SER A 207 -15.97 -0.94 5.43
CA SER A 207 -16.96 0.09 5.77
C SER A 207 -18.15 0.12 4.79
N ALA A 208 -17.91 -0.07 3.50
CA ALA A 208 -18.94 -0.07 2.47
C ALA A 208 -19.83 -1.32 2.51
N ILE A 209 -19.26 -2.50 2.82
CA ILE A 209 -20.00 -3.77 2.85
C ILE A 209 -20.57 -4.11 4.23
N GLY A 210 -20.13 -3.42 5.30
CA GLY A 210 -20.55 -3.68 6.68
C GLY A 210 -19.84 -4.87 7.32
N ALA A 211 -18.65 -5.20 6.86
CA ALA A 211 -17.78 -6.16 7.50
C ALA A 211 -17.17 -5.58 8.78
N LYS A 212 -16.80 -6.46 9.72
CA LYS A 212 -16.05 -6.07 10.92
C LYS A 212 -14.59 -5.87 10.58
N VAL A 213 -13.96 -4.85 11.18
CA VAL A 213 -12.50 -4.65 11.09
C VAL A 213 -11.91 -4.66 12.50
N VAL A 214 -10.76 -5.29 12.64
CA VAL A 214 -9.95 -5.28 13.86
C VAL A 214 -8.65 -4.57 13.53
N TYR A 215 -8.47 -3.36 14.05
CA TYR A 215 -7.29 -2.54 13.82
C TYR A 215 -6.26 -2.69 14.93
N THR A 216 -5.00 -2.55 14.57
CA THR A 216 -3.92 -2.21 15.49
C THR A 216 -3.14 -1.00 14.96
N ALA A 217 -2.90 -0.02 15.83
CA ALA A 217 -2.19 1.21 15.45
C ALA A 217 -0.68 0.96 15.17
N ARG A 218 -0.12 -0.07 15.79
CA ARG A 218 1.26 -0.50 15.57
C ARG A 218 1.32 -1.98 15.29
N PHE A 219 1.98 -2.35 14.22
CA PHE A 219 2.26 -3.75 13.92
C PHE A 219 3.19 -4.35 15.00
N ASN A 220 2.76 -5.46 15.57
CA ASN A 220 3.54 -6.31 16.45
C ASN A 220 3.09 -7.76 16.22
N PRO A 221 3.96 -8.68 15.80
CA PRO A 221 3.55 -10.02 15.40
C PRO A 221 2.90 -10.81 16.53
N ARG A 222 3.33 -10.66 17.80
CA ARG A 222 2.68 -11.32 18.94
C ARG A 222 1.27 -10.79 19.18
N LYS A 223 1.08 -9.46 19.06
CA LYS A 223 -0.24 -8.85 19.15
C LYS A 223 -1.15 -9.32 18.02
N VAL A 224 -0.61 -9.49 16.81
CA VAL A 224 -1.35 -10.06 15.68
C VAL A 224 -1.89 -11.44 16.04
N LEU A 225 -1.09 -12.34 16.59
CA LEU A 225 -1.55 -13.67 17.02
C LEU A 225 -2.66 -13.60 18.06
N THR A 226 -2.56 -12.68 19.03
CA THR A 226 -3.66 -12.43 20.00
C THR A 226 -4.94 -11.98 19.29
N LEU A 227 -4.85 -11.06 18.34
CA LEU A 227 -6.01 -10.59 17.57
C LEU A 227 -6.61 -11.68 16.68
N MET A 228 -5.77 -12.57 16.12
CA MET A 228 -6.21 -13.75 15.37
C MET A 228 -7.05 -14.67 16.26
N HIS A 229 -6.54 -14.98 17.45
CA HIS A 229 -7.25 -15.80 18.44
C HIS A 229 -8.56 -15.16 18.89
N ASP A 230 -8.56 -13.89 19.32
CA ASP A 230 -9.69 -13.22 19.95
C ASP A 230 -10.82 -12.87 18.98
N HIS A 231 -10.49 -12.69 17.70
CA HIS A 231 -11.42 -12.15 16.72
C HIS A 231 -11.68 -13.03 15.50
N SER A 232 -10.90 -14.09 15.32
CA SER A 232 -10.99 -15.05 14.20
C SER A 232 -11.19 -14.34 12.86
N PRO A 233 -10.24 -13.47 12.42
CA PRO A 233 -10.38 -12.75 11.15
C PRO A 233 -10.39 -13.71 9.97
N SER A 234 -11.26 -13.44 9.00
CA SER A 234 -11.36 -14.20 7.75
C SER A 234 -10.55 -13.59 6.61
N VAL A 235 -10.11 -12.33 6.76
CA VAL A 235 -9.35 -11.59 5.76
C VAL A 235 -8.13 -10.95 6.42
N MET A 236 -6.95 -11.32 5.93
CA MET A 236 -5.66 -10.79 6.38
C MET A 236 -4.94 -10.15 5.20
N LEU A 237 -4.73 -8.83 5.27
CA LEU A 237 -4.03 -8.06 4.25
C LEU A 237 -2.77 -7.47 4.89
N ALA A 238 -1.60 -7.79 4.33
CA ALA A 238 -0.33 -7.34 4.88
C ALA A 238 0.73 -7.17 3.76
N ILE A 239 1.87 -6.62 4.12
CA ILE A 239 3.05 -6.57 3.27
C ILE A 239 3.97 -7.77 3.57
N PRO A 240 4.87 -8.16 2.66
CA PRO A 240 5.75 -9.31 2.84
C PRO A 240 6.55 -9.30 4.15
N SER A 241 7.07 -8.14 4.55
CA SER A 241 7.83 -8.00 5.80
C SER A 241 7.00 -8.29 7.06
N MET A 242 5.69 -7.97 7.06
CA MET A 242 4.78 -8.31 8.16
C MET A 242 4.52 -9.82 8.20
N PHE A 243 4.30 -10.46 7.05
CA PHE A 243 4.19 -11.92 6.96
C PHE A 243 5.45 -12.58 7.47
N ASN A 244 6.63 -12.14 7.03
CA ASN A 244 7.90 -12.67 7.50
C ASN A 244 8.08 -12.55 9.03
N ALA A 245 7.74 -11.39 9.60
CA ALA A 245 7.82 -11.19 11.06
C ALA A 245 6.88 -12.12 11.84
N ILE A 246 5.69 -12.41 11.30
CA ILE A 246 4.74 -13.38 11.89
C ILE A 246 5.30 -14.80 11.77
N LEU A 247 5.81 -15.18 10.58
CA LEU A 247 6.41 -16.48 10.33
C LEU A 247 7.55 -16.78 11.31
N ASN A 248 8.40 -15.79 11.58
CA ASN A 248 9.53 -15.93 12.51
C ASN A 248 9.13 -15.85 14.00
N THR A 249 7.85 -15.66 14.31
CA THR A 249 7.37 -15.69 15.70
C THR A 249 7.18 -17.12 16.17
N LYS A 250 7.96 -17.55 17.18
CA LYS A 250 7.98 -18.93 17.70
C LYS A 250 6.60 -19.45 18.15
N SER A 251 5.74 -18.55 18.65
CA SER A 251 4.38 -18.88 19.09
C SER A 251 3.33 -18.88 17.97
N ALA A 252 3.72 -18.66 16.71
CA ALA A 252 2.79 -18.76 15.60
C ALA A 252 2.52 -20.23 15.28
N GLU A 253 1.24 -20.61 15.30
CA GLU A 253 0.76 -21.98 15.07
C GLU A 253 -0.35 -21.97 14.01
N PRO A 254 -0.60 -23.09 13.30
CA PRO A 254 -1.67 -23.20 12.30
C PRO A 254 -3.05 -22.79 12.83
N SER A 255 -3.35 -23.12 14.08
CA SER A 255 -4.63 -22.79 14.76
C SER A 255 -4.97 -21.30 14.75
N HIS A 256 -3.99 -20.42 14.72
CA HIS A 256 -4.23 -18.98 14.63
C HIS A 256 -4.84 -18.56 13.27
N PHE A 257 -4.63 -19.35 12.22
CA PHE A 257 -4.95 -18.97 10.84
C PHE A 257 -6.13 -19.76 10.25
N GLU A 258 -6.73 -20.69 10.96
CA GLU A 258 -7.84 -21.54 10.49
C GLU A 258 -9.06 -20.75 9.99
N SER A 259 -9.31 -19.58 10.56
CA SER A 259 -10.43 -18.71 10.15
C SER A 259 -10.15 -17.91 8.86
N VAL A 260 -8.88 -17.84 8.43
CA VAL A 260 -8.47 -17.00 7.30
C VAL A 260 -8.81 -17.68 5.98
N ARG A 261 -9.76 -17.10 5.24
CA ARG A 261 -10.09 -17.54 3.88
C ARG A 261 -9.34 -16.77 2.78
N VAL A 262 -8.88 -15.55 3.12
CA VAL A 262 -8.11 -14.69 2.22
C VAL A 262 -6.93 -14.10 2.98
N ALA A 263 -5.73 -14.55 2.68
CA ALA A 263 -4.49 -13.89 3.04
C ALA A 263 -3.87 -13.29 1.78
N LEU A 264 -3.63 -11.97 1.78
CA LEU A 264 -3.17 -11.28 0.58
C LEU A 264 -1.97 -10.38 0.89
N SER A 265 -0.92 -10.58 0.14
CA SER A 265 0.29 -9.77 0.16
C SER A 265 0.27 -8.76 -1.00
N GLY A 266 0.70 -7.54 -0.73
CA GLY A 266 0.82 -6.50 -1.75
C GLY A 266 1.82 -5.42 -1.35
N GLY A 267 2.10 -4.52 -2.30
CA GLY A 267 3.03 -3.41 -2.12
C GLY A 267 4.49 -3.74 -2.46
N GLU A 268 4.89 -5.00 -2.32
CA GLU A 268 6.21 -5.52 -2.69
C GLU A 268 6.06 -6.98 -3.17
N ALA A 269 7.11 -7.50 -3.80
CA ALA A 269 7.17 -8.91 -4.15
C ALA A 269 7.19 -9.79 -2.90
N LEU A 270 6.43 -10.88 -2.91
CA LEU A 270 6.41 -11.86 -1.83
C LEU A 270 7.56 -12.85 -2.00
N PRO A 271 8.56 -12.89 -1.11
CA PRO A 271 9.65 -13.86 -1.19
C PRO A 271 9.14 -15.31 -1.10
N ASP A 272 9.75 -16.21 -1.87
CA ASP A 272 9.39 -17.63 -1.87
C ASP A 272 9.52 -18.27 -0.49
N ALA A 273 10.58 -17.92 0.26
CA ALA A 273 10.79 -18.42 1.62
C ALA A 273 9.64 -18.04 2.57
N VAL A 274 9.04 -16.85 2.41
CA VAL A 274 7.90 -16.43 3.22
C VAL A 274 6.63 -17.16 2.80
N TYR A 275 6.40 -17.30 1.49
CA TYR A 275 5.24 -18.01 0.94
C TYR A 275 5.23 -19.48 1.36
N GLU A 276 6.33 -20.20 1.10
CA GLU A 276 6.44 -21.62 1.43
C GLU A 276 6.42 -21.84 2.96
N GLY A 277 7.12 -20.99 3.72
CA GLY A 277 7.09 -21.06 5.18
C GLY A 277 5.69 -20.89 5.77
N PHE A 278 4.86 -19.99 5.25
CA PHE A 278 3.46 -19.88 5.66
C PHE A 278 2.64 -21.09 5.29
N LYS A 279 2.81 -21.61 4.07
CA LYS A 279 2.08 -22.75 3.56
C LYS A 279 2.42 -24.03 4.35
N GLU A 280 3.71 -24.32 4.54
CA GLU A 280 4.18 -25.55 5.17
C GLU A 280 4.02 -25.51 6.69
N ARG A 281 4.42 -24.40 7.33
CA ARG A 281 4.42 -24.31 8.80
C ARG A 281 3.07 -23.88 9.39
N LEU A 282 2.35 -22.99 8.70
CA LEU A 282 1.13 -22.37 9.24
C LEU A 282 -0.14 -22.78 8.49
N GLY A 283 -0.03 -23.58 7.44
CA GLY A 283 -1.16 -24.10 6.66
C GLY A 283 -1.93 -23.02 5.88
N LEU A 284 -1.32 -21.84 5.66
CA LEU A 284 -1.99 -20.71 5.02
C LEU A 284 -1.31 -20.35 3.70
N THR A 285 -2.07 -20.37 2.61
CA THR A 285 -1.62 -19.88 1.31
C THR A 285 -1.78 -18.36 1.23
N ILE A 286 -0.68 -17.65 0.95
CA ILE A 286 -0.69 -16.20 0.74
C ILE A 286 -0.90 -15.92 -0.74
N LEU A 287 -1.94 -15.17 -1.05
CA LEU A 287 -2.22 -14.66 -2.39
C LEU A 287 -1.43 -13.38 -2.64
N GLU A 288 -1.16 -13.07 -3.90
CA GLU A 288 -0.49 -11.83 -4.28
C GLU A 288 -1.45 -10.89 -5.00
N GLY A 289 -1.21 -9.59 -4.85
CA GLY A 289 -1.93 -8.54 -5.56
C GLY A 289 -1.01 -7.40 -5.93
N TYR A 290 -1.39 -6.70 -7.01
CA TYR A 290 -0.64 -5.58 -7.56
C TYR A 290 -1.51 -4.33 -7.66
N GLY A 291 -0.83 -3.21 -7.49
CA GLY A 291 -1.44 -1.91 -7.66
C GLY A 291 -0.57 -0.78 -7.18
N LEU A 292 -0.99 0.42 -7.54
CA LEU A 292 -0.32 1.67 -7.22
C LEU A 292 -1.33 2.63 -6.60
N THR A 293 -0.87 3.70 -5.98
CA THR A 293 -1.79 4.75 -5.52
C THR A 293 -2.63 5.28 -6.67
N GLU A 294 -2.04 5.38 -7.85
CA GLU A 294 -2.63 5.81 -9.11
C GLU A 294 -3.74 4.88 -9.63
N THR A 295 -3.83 3.64 -9.11
CA THR A 295 -4.88 2.65 -9.46
C THR A 295 -5.94 2.47 -8.36
N SER A 296 -5.97 3.28 -7.29
CA SER A 296 -6.99 3.42 -6.23
C SER A 296 -7.13 2.29 -5.17
N PRO A 297 -6.21 1.41 -4.80
CA PRO A 297 -4.93 1.15 -5.40
C PRO A 297 -4.88 -0.11 -6.27
N VAL A 298 -5.91 -0.98 -6.27
CA VAL A 298 -5.83 -2.34 -6.78
C VAL A 298 -6.03 -2.39 -8.29
N ALA A 299 -5.11 -3.07 -8.99
CA ALA A 299 -5.21 -3.40 -10.40
C ALA A 299 -5.38 -4.91 -10.62
N ASN A 300 -4.54 -5.73 -9.97
CA ASN A 300 -4.57 -7.19 -10.08
C ASN A 300 -4.69 -7.86 -8.73
N LEU A 301 -5.39 -8.98 -8.68
CA LEU A 301 -5.47 -9.85 -7.50
C LEU A 301 -5.52 -11.32 -7.91
N CYS A 302 -4.72 -12.16 -7.24
CA CYS A 302 -4.97 -13.59 -7.18
C CYS A 302 -6.28 -13.88 -6.41
N ARG A 303 -7.01 -14.91 -6.83
CA ARG A 303 -8.18 -15.43 -6.12
C ARG A 303 -7.85 -16.75 -5.43
N PRO A 304 -8.48 -17.09 -4.31
CA PRO A 304 -8.25 -18.39 -3.65
C PRO A 304 -8.45 -19.59 -4.59
N GLU A 305 -9.47 -19.51 -5.44
CA GLU A 305 -9.83 -20.57 -6.40
C GLU A 305 -9.01 -20.57 -7.70
N GLU A 306 -8.23 -19.51 -7.93
CA GLU A 306 -7.44 -19.34 -9.15
C GLU A 306 -6.08 -18.70 -8.80
N HIS A 307 -5.32 -19.38 -7.96
CA HIS A 307 -4.01 -18.91 -7.51
C HIS A 307 -2.88 -19.51 -8.34
N ARG A 308 -1.94 -18.65 -8.77
CA ARG A 308 -0.70 -19.04 -9.44
C ARG A 308 0.47 -18.33 -8.77
N ARG A 309 1.37 -19.11 -8.18
CA ARG A 309 2.57 -18.57 -7.50
C ARG A 309 3.48 -17.81 -8.46
N GLY A 310 4.07 -16.70 -8.00
CA GLY A 310 4.94 -15.82 -8.78
C GLY A 310 4.19 -14.82 -9.65
N THR A 311 2.84 -14.86 -9.64
CA THR A 311 2.00 -13.89 -10.34
C THR A 311 1.26 -13.01 -9.35
N VAL A 312 0.85 -11.84 -9.81
CA VAL A 312 -0.04 -10.95 -9.04
C VAL A 312 -1.52 -11.15 -9.40
N GLY A 313 -1.83 -12.27 -10.07
CA GLY A 313 -3.18 -12.58 -10.52
C GLY A 313 -3.54 -11.92 -11.84
N LYS A 314 -4.84 -11.87 -12.09
CA LYS A 314 -5.43 -11.23 -13.28
C LYS A 314 -5.93 -9.83 -12.95
N PRO A 315 -6.13 -8.96 -13.96
CA PRO A 315 -6.75 -7.67 -13.75
C PRO A 315 -8.15 -7.85 -13.16
N ILE A 316 -8.47 -7.03 -12.16
CA ILE A 316 -9.81 -7.05 -11.55
C ILE A 316 -10.87 -6.51 -12.53
N VAL A 317 -12.13 -6.70 -12.21
CA VAL A 317 -13.28 -6.33 -13.09
C VAL A 317 -13.11 -4.91 -13.66
N ASP A 318 -13.30 -4.76 -14.98
CA ASP A 318 -13.23 -3.49 -15.72
C ASP A 318 -11.84 -2.82 -15.70
N VAL A 319 -10.77 -3.54 -15.32
CA VAL A 319 -9.38 -3.12 -15.51
C VAL A 319 -8.83 -3.83 -16.74
N HIS A 320 -8.15 -3.08 -17.60
CA HIS A 320 -7.53 -3.59 -18.81
C HIS A 320 -6.04 -3.28 -18.79
N GLU A 321 -5.26 -4.25 -19.23
CA GLU A 321 -3.79 -4.19 -19.23
C GLU A 321 -3.24 -4.45 -20.62
N ARG A 322 -2.08 -3.86 -20.86
CA ARG A 322 -1.25 -4.08 -22.05
C ARG A 322 0.19 -4.19 -21.61
N ILE A 323 0.94 -5.06 -22.27
CA ILE A 323 2.41 -5.10 -22.17
C ILE A 323 2.95 -4.50 -23.45
N VAL A 324 3.79 -3.46 -23.35
CA VAL A 324 4.23 -2.70 -24.51
C VAL A 324 5.75 -2.52 -24.53
N ASP A 325 6.30 -2.34 -25.75
CA ASP A 325 7.67 -1.93 -25.98
C ASP A 325 7.87 -0.40 -25.80
N GLU A 326 9.07 0.09 -26.07
CA GLU A 326 9.42 1.52 -25.98
C GLU A 326 8.66 2.39 -26.98
N ASP A 327 8.23 1.83 -28.11
CA ASP A 327 7.44 2.49 -29.16
C ASP A 327 5.91 2.40 -28.93
N GLU A 328 5.47 1.93 -27.75
CA GLU A 328 4.07 1.73 -27.34
C GLU A 328 3.32 0.64 -28.17
N ASN A 329 4.04 -0.26 -28.84
CA ASN A 329 3.43 -1.42 -29.50
C ASN A 329 3.13 -2.54 -28.51
N ASP A 330 2.00 -3.24 -28.74
CA ASP A 330 1.64 -4.39 -27.91
C ASP A 330 2.60 -5.56 -28.17
N LEU A 331 3.15 -6.10 -27.09
CA LEU A 331 4.01 -7.27 -27.13
C LEU A 331 3.22 -8.58 -27.06
N PRO A 332 3.71 -9.66 -27.69
CA PRO A 332 3.13 -10.99 -27.57
C PRO A 332 3.15 -11.50 -26.11
N VAL A 333 2.26 -12.44 -25.84
CA VAL A 333 2.23 -13.19 -24.57
C VAL A 333 3.60 -13.81 -24.28
N GLY A 334 4.05 -13.71 -23.02
CA GLY A 334 5.34 -14.21 -22.55
C GLY A 334 6.54 -13.32 -22.87
N GLN A 335 6.34 -12.13 -23.43
CA GLN A 335 7.40 -11.13 -23.59
C GLN A 335 7.31 -10.04 -22.55
N ASP A 336 8.47 -9.67 -22.00
CA ASP A 336 8.59 -8.58 -21.02
C ASP A 336 8.46 -7.21 -21.70
N GLY A 337 7.67 -6.35 -21.11
CA GLY A 337 7.51 -4.97 -21.52
C GLY A 337 6.94 -4.10 -20.41
N GLU A 338 6.73 -2.81 -20.67
CA GLU A 338 6.11 -1.94 -19.68
C GLU A 338 4.61 -2.25 -19.54
N ILE A 339 4.16 -2.38 -18.29
CA ILE A 339 2.76 -2.61 -17.95
C ILE A 339 2.00 -1.29 -18.10
N ARG A 340 0.95 -1.30 -18.93
CA ARG A 340 0.03 -0.19 -19.13
C ARG A 340 -1.35 -0.58 -18.64
N ILE A 341 -2.01 0.31 -17.88
CA ILE A 341 -3.28 0.01 -17.23
C ILE A 341 -4.30 1.08 -17.53
N THR A 342 -5.54 0.66 -17.84
CA THR A 342 -6.71 1.55 -17.91
C THR A 342 -7.88 0.93 -17.16
N GLY A 343 -8.79 1.78 -16.70
CA GLY A 343 -9.98 1.37 -15.97
C GLY A 343 -10.61 2.52 -15.18
N PRO A 344 -11.80 2.31 -14.62
CA PRO A 344 -12.51 3.34 -13.87
C PRO A 344 -11.83 3.70 -12.52
N ASN A 345 -10.89 2.88 -12.06
CA ASN A 345 -10.09 3.06 -10.85
C ASN A 345 -8.82 3.89 -11.08
N ILE A 346 -8.49 4.26 -12.31
CA ILE A 346 -7.26 5.03 -12.61
C ILE A 346 -7.44 6.48 -12.20
N MET A 347 -6.41 7.05 -11.58
CA MET A 347 -6.37 8.42 -11.07
C MET A 347 -6.78 9.47 -12.12
N LYS A 348 -7.22 10.62 -11.64
CA LYS A 348 -7.46 11.79 -12.49
C LYS A 348 -6.15 12.42 -13.01
N GLY A 349 -5.05 12.28 -12.24
CA GLY A 349 -3.75 12.86 -12.53
C GLY A 349 -3.02 13.25 -11.24
N TYR A 350 -1.92 14.00 -11.37
CA TYR A 350 -1.13 14.54 -10.26
C TYR A 350 -1.54 15.98 -9.95
N TYR A 351 -1.73 16.29 -8.69
CA TYR A 351 -2.17 17.61 -8.23
C TYR A 351 -1.11 18.68 -8.50
N ASN A 352 -1.51 19.80 -9.12
CA ASN A 352 -0.62 20.90 -9.54
C ASN A 352 0.54 20.49 -10.47
N LEU A 353 0.45 19.35 -11.16
CA LEU A 353 1.50 18.79 -12.00
C LEU A 353 0.92 18.35 -13.35
N ASP A 354 0.46 19.31 -14.17
CA ASP A 354 -0.22 19.03 -15.44
C ASP A 354 0.69 18.32 -16.45
N LYS A 355 1.99 18.72 -16.51
CA LYS A 355 2.97 18.10 -17.39
C LYS A 355 3.19 16.64 -17.02
N GLU A 356 3.46 16.35 -15.76
CA GLU A 356 3.64 14.99 -15.25
C GLU A 356 2.37 14.15 -15.40
N THR A 357 1.20 14.80 -15.33
CA THR A 357 -0.08 14.11 -15.59
C THR A 357 -0.19 13.68 -17.05
N ILE A 358 0.13 14.56 -18.00
CA ILE A 358 0.12 14.24 -19.44
C ILE A 358 1.13 13.13 -19.73
N GLU A 359 2.34 13.23 -19.20
CA GLU A 359 3.42 12.25 -19.38
C GLU A 359 3.11 10.88 -18.75
N ALA A 360 2.21 10.83 -17.74
CA ALA A 360 1.82 9.59 -17.06
C ALA A 360 0.87 8.71 -17.89
N PHE A 361 0.36 9.19 -19.01
CA PHE A 361 -0.52 8.42 -19.87
C PHE A 361 0.09 8.25 -21.26
N ASP A 362 -0.19 7.13 -21.91
CA ASP A 362 0.23 6.87 -23.27
C ASP A 362 -0.74 7.50 -24.28
N SER A 363 -0.42 7.36 -25.58
CA SER A 363 -1.22 7.89 -26.69
C SER A 363 -2.64 7.30 -26.77
N LYS A 364 -2.88 6.12 -26.17
CA LYS A 364 -4.16 5.44 -26.10
C LYS A 364 -4.93 5.70 -24.79
N GLY A 365 -4.36 6.52 -23.88
CA GLY A 365 -4.95 6.87 -22.58
C GLY A 365 -4.74 5.83 -21.49
N TYR A 366 -3.80 4.90 -21.63
CA TYR A 366 -3.40 3.98 -20.60
C TYR A 366 -2.37 4.64 -19.66
N PHE A 367 -2.52 4.39 -18.38
CA PHE A 367 -1.55 4.82 -17.37
C PHE A 367 -0.24 4.04 -17.49
N LYS A 368 0.86 4.76 -17.55
CA LYS A 368 2.24 4.25 -17.57
C LYS A 368 2.68 3.91 -16.15
N THR A 369 2.72 2.62 -15.83
CA THR A 369 3.04 2.20 -14.46
C THR A 369 4.51 2.39 -14.10
N GLY A 370 5.39 2.35 -15.11
CA GLY A 370 6.84 2.27 -14.94
C GLY A 370 7.31 0.92 -14.39
N ASP A 371 6.40 -0.05 -14.24
CA ASP A 371 6.71 -1.42 -13.88
C ASP A 371 6.81 -2.27 -15.15
N MET A 372 7.74 -3.23 -15.15
CA MET A 372 7.93 -4.21 -16.22
C MET A 372 7.25 -5.52 -15.85
N GLY A 373 6.76 -6.22 -16.86
CA GLY A 373 6.14 -7.51 -16.67
C GLY A 373 5.71 -8.18 -17.95
N GLN A 374 5.13 -9.37 -17.81
CA GLN A 374 4.61 -10.16 -18.92
C GLN A 374 3.27 -10.81 -18.53
N LEU A 375 2.42 -11.03 -19.52
CA LEU A 375 1.21 -11.83 -19.38
C LEU A 375 1.46 -13.24 -19.88
N ASP A 376 0.90 -14.25 -19.20
CA ASP A 376 0.86 -15.59 -19.74
C ASP A 376 -0.41 -15.84 -20.60
N GLU A 377 -0.52 -17.03 -21.19
CA GLU A 377 -1.64 -17.43 -22.07
C GLU A 377 -3.01 -17.39 -21.35
N ASP A 378 -3.01 -17.55 -20.03
CA ASP A 378 -4.22 -17.50 -19.21
C ASP A 378 -4.53 -16.08 -18.69
N GLY A 379 -3.69 -15.08 -18.99
CA GLY A 379 -3.82 -13.68 -18.58
C GLY A 379 -3.38 -13.39 -17.16
N PHE A 380 -2.51 -14.19 -16.55
CA PHE A 380 -1.85 -13.86 -15.29
C PHE A 380 -0.67 -12.94 -15.54
N LEU A 381 -0.55 -11.90 -14.69
CA LEU A 381 0.51 -10.92 -14.75
C LEU A 381 1.70 -11.33 -13.87
N TYR A 382 2.88 -11.38 -14.46
CA TYR A 382 4.17 -11.51 -13.78
C TYR A 382 4.84 -10.14 -13.76
N ILE A 383 5.25 -9.67 -12.58
CA ILE A 383 6.03 -8.43 -12.44
C ILE A 383 7.51 -8.80 -12.44
N THR A 384 8.26 -8.31 -13.41
CA THR A 384 9.69 -8.62 -13.57
C THR A 384 10.59 -7.55 -12.97
N GLY A 385 10.12 -6.29 -12.88
CA GLY A 385 10.90 -5.23 -12.25
C GLY A 385 10.31 -3.84 -12.42
N ARG A 386 11.18 -2.83 -12.23
CA ARG A 386 10.86 -1.42 -12.49
C ARG A 386 11.83 -0.80 -13.48
N ILE A 387 11.33 -0.07 -14.45
CA ILE A 387 12.14 0.60 -15.48
C ILE A 387 13.24 1.46 -14.84
N LYS A 388 12.90 2.25 -13.82
CA LYS A 388 13.84 3.15 -13.13
C LYS A 388 14.87 2.47 -12.24
N GLU A 389 14.67 1.19 -11.93
CA GLU A 389 15.58 0.39 -11.12
C GLU A 389 16.40 -0.56 -11.96
N MET A 390 16.11 -0.66 -13.25
CA MET A 390 16.81 -1.51 -14.19
C MET A 390 18.29 -1.09 -14.32
N LEU A 391 19.17 -2.07 -14.26
CA LEU A 391 20.61 -1.93 -14.44
C LEU A 391 20.97 -2.33 -15.88
N ILE A 392 21.94 -1.62 -16.48
CA ILE A 392 22.47 -1.99 -17.80
C ILE A 392 23.85 -2.59 -17.60
N ILE A 393 23.91 -3.92 -17.56
CA ILE A 393 25.14 -4.68 -17.28
C ILE A 393 25.68 -5.34 -18.57
N GLY A 394 26.74 -4.79 -19.13
CA GLY A 394 27.31 -5.31 -20.36
C GLY A 394 26.38 -5.24 -21.58
N GLY A 395 25.45 -4.28 -21.58
CA GLY A 395 24.44 -4.12 -22.63
C GLY A 395 23.14 -4.88 -22.40
N GLU A 396 23.06 -5.68 -21.33
CA GLU A 396 21.87 -6.47 -20.97
C GLU A 396 21.05 -5.74 -19.89
N ASN A 397 19.73 -5.81 -20.00
CA ASN A 397 18.81 -5.29 -19.01
C ASN A 397 18.69 -6.27 -17.83
N VAL A 398 19.01 -5.80 -16.62
CA VAL A 398 19.01 -6.59 -15.40
C VAL A 398 18.14 -5.92 -14.37
N PHE A 399 17.15 -6.64 -13.87
CA PHE A 399 16.28 -6.13 -12.81
C PHE A 399 16.83 -6.56 -11.43
N PRO A 400 17.04 -5.62 -10.50
CA PRO A 400 17.49 -5.92 -9.13
C PRO A 400 16.67 -7.00 -8.44
N ARG A 401 15.37 -7.02 -8.69
CA ARG A 401 14.43 -7.98 -8.11
C ARG A 401 14.84 -9.43 -8.35
N GLU A 402 15.25 -9.81 -9.55
CA GLU A 402 15.68 -11.18 -9.87
C GLU A 402 16.89 -11.62 -9.03
N ILE A 403 17.80 -10.69 -8.79
CA ILE A 403 18.98 -10.95 -7.95
C ILE A 403 18.57 -11.03 -6.47
N GLU A 404 17.67 -10.14 -6.03
CA GLU A 404 17.13 -10.14 -4.67
C GLU A 404 16.37 -11.43 -4.35
N GLU A 405 15.56 -11.93 -5.29
CA GLU A 405 14.87 -13.21 -5.17
C GLU A 405 15.86 -14.38 -5.08
N ALA A 406 16.89 -14.41 -5.94
CA ALA A 406 17.94 -15.44 -5.86
C ALA A 406 18.64 -15.45 -4.51
N LEU A 407 18.96 -14.27 -3.95
CA LEU A 407 19.61 -14.13 -2.64
C LEU A 407 18.67 -14.54 -1.49
N THR A 408 17.41 -14.12 -1.52
CA THR A 408 16.45 -14.42 -0.45
C THR A 408 15.99 -15.86 -0.43
N ASN A 409 16.22 -16.62 -1.49
CA ASN A 409 16.04 -18.06 -1.52
C ASN A 409 17.17 -18.85 -0.82
N HIS A 410 18.27 -18.17 -0.43
CA HIS A 410 19.30 -18.78 0.41
C HIS A 410 18.84 -18.87 1.86
N PRO A 411 19.01 -20.03 2.56
CA PRO A 411 18.50 -20.21 3.93
C PRO A 411 18.94 -19.18 4.95
N ASP A 412 20.16 -18.63 4.80
CA ASP A 412 20.74 -17.68 5.73
C ASP A 412 20.34 -16.22 5.47
N VAL A 413 19.59 -15.93 4.38
CA VAL A 413 19.24 -14.56 3.98
C VAL A 413 17.78 -14.25 4.30
N ILE A 414 17.56 -13.23 5.14
CA ILE A 414 16.22 -12.73 5.50
C ILE A 414 15.68 -11.78 4.44
N ALA A 415 16.56 -10.89 3.95
CA ALA A 415 16.20 -9.87 2.98
C ALA A 415 17.42 -9.45 2.17
N ALA A 416 17.19 -9.00 0.95
CA ALA A 416 18.23 -8.48 0.07
C ALA A 416 17.77 -7.17 -0.59
N GLY A 417 18.73 -6.27 -0.83
CA GLY A 417 18.52 -5.06 -1.62
C GLY A 417 19.68 -4.90 -2.60
N VAL A 418 19.36 -4.72 -3.88
CA VAL A 418 20.34 -4.65 -4.96
C VAL A 418 20.29 -3.29 -5.64
N VAL A 419 21.47 -2.73 -5.91
CA VAL A 419 21.64 -1.46 -6.63
C VAL A 419 22.77 -1.56 -7.64
N GLY A 420 22.76 -0.66 -8.63
CA GLY A 420 23.84 -0.52 -9.61
C GLY A 420 25.02 0.24 -9.04
N ARG A 421 26.21 -0.17 -9.46
CA ARG A 421 27.44 0.58 -9.30
C ARG A 421 28.10 0.73 -10.69
N SER A 422 28.56 1.94 -11.03
CA SER A 422 29.28 2.17 -12.27
C SER A 422 30.54 1.30 -12.37
N ASP A 423 30.75 0.70 -13.54
CA ASP A 423 31.91 -0.15 -13.85
C ASP A 423 32.46 0.22 -15.24
N PRO A 424 33.76 0.51 -15.34
CA PRO A 424 34.36 0.96 -16.61
C PRO A 424 34.29 -0.06 -17.76
N SER A 425 34.16 -1.36 -17.43
CA SER A 425 34.17 -2.43 -18.42
C SER A 425 32.78 -2.90 -18.85
N ARG A 426 31.76 -2.69 -18.00
CA ARG A 426 30.41 -3.22 -18.20
C ARG A 426 29.31 -2.16 -18.17
N GLY A 427 29.67 -0.88 -18.01
CA GLY A 427 28.72 0.21 -17.74
C GLY A 427 28.27 0.21 -16.29
N GLU A 428 27.55 -0.83 -15.88
CA GLU A 428 27.15 -1.07 -14.48
C GLU A 428 27.47 -2.49 -14.04
N VAL A 429 27.49 -2.68 -12.73
CA VAL A 429 27.51 -3.99 -12.07
C VAL A 429 26.54 -3.98 -10.88
N ALA A 430 25.91 -5.10 -10.60
CA ALA A 430 25.05 -5.25 -9.44
C ALA A 430 25.89 -5.33 -8.15
N VAL A 431 25.45 -4.63 -7.12
CA VAL A 431 25.98 -4.68 -5.75
C VAL A 431 24.81 -5.00 -4.83
N ALA A 432 24.97 -6.03 -3.99
CA ALA A 432 23.93 -6.51 -3.11
C ALA A 432 24.23 -6.19 -1.65
N PHE A 433 23.17 -5.94 -0.89
CA PHE A 433 23.17 -5.81 0.57
C PHE A 433 22.18 -6.84 1.12
N VAL A 434 22.56 -7.56 2.17
CA VAL A 434 21.74 -8.63 2.75
C VAL A 434 21.58 -8.46 4.27
N GLU A 435 20.39 -8.79 4.77
CA GLU A 435 20.13 -9.10 6.18
C GLU A 435 20.23 -10.61 6.34
N LEU A 436 20.94 -11.08 7.37
CA LEU A 436 21.14 -12.50 7.63
C LEU A 436 20.27 -13.00 8.78
N GLN A 437 19.99 -14.30 8.79
CA GLN A 437 19.35 -14.98 9.92
C GLN A 437 20.19 -14.83 11.21
N GLU A 438 19.51 -14.85 12.36
CA GLU A 438 20.17 -14.76 13.66
C GLU A 438 21.20 -15.89 13.82
N GLY A 439 22.47 -15.52 14.05
CA GLY A 439 23.59 -16.45 14.17
C GLY A 439 24.26 -16.84 12.85
N ALA A 440 23.73 -16.46 11.70
CA ALA A 440 24.41 -16.65 10.43
C ALA A 440 25.54 -15.63 10.24
N THR A 441 26.56 -16.04 9.53
CA THR A 441 27.70 -15.18 9.16
C THR A 441 27.80 -15.05 7.64
N LEU A 442 28.16 -13.84 7.18
CA LEU A 442 28.33 -13.60 5.76
C LEU A 442 29.45 -14.47 5.19
N ASP A 443 29.11 -15.33 4.23
CA ASP A 443 30.06 -15.91 3.28
C ASP A 443 29.73 -15.40 1.88
N GLU A 444 30.38 -14.32 1.49
CA GLU A 444 30.16 -13.68 0.17
C GLU A 444 30.44 -14.66 -0.97
N HIS A 445 31.45 -15.52 -0.83
CA HIS A 445 31.81 -16.47 -1.88
C HIS A 445 30.72 -17.54 -2.06
N ALA A 446 30.19 -18.06 -0.96
CA ALA A 446 29.10 -19.02 -0.97
C ALA A 446 27.82 -18.43 -1.55
N LEU A 447 27.42 -17.22 -1.13
CA LEU A 447 26.25 -16.54 -1.69
C LEU A 447 26.39 -16.21 -3.18
N ARG A 448 27.58 -15.82 -3.63
CA ARG A 448 27.82 -15.61 -5.07
C ARG A 448 27.86 -16.93 -5.86
N ALA A 449 28.31 -18.03 -5.28
CA ALA A 449 28.22 -19.36 -5.87
C ALA A 449 26.75 -19.78 -6.00
N TRP A 450 25.95 -19.61 -4.95
CA TRP A 450 24.51 -19.82 -4.97
C TRP A 450 23.81 -19.04 -6.10
N CYS A 451 24.11 -17.76 -6.24
CA CYS A 451 23.57 -16.95 -7.33
C CYS A 451 23.95 -17.50 -8.72
N ARG A 452 25.19 -18.02 -8.91
CA ARG A 452 25.62 -18.58 -10.20
C ARG A 452 24.83 -19.85 -10.61
N GLU A 453 24.24 -20.53 -9.65
CA GLU A 453 23.41 -21.73 -9.92
C GLU A 453 21.97 -21.35 -10.28
N THR A 454 21.53 -20.14 -9.89
CA THR A 454 20.12 -19.73 -9.98
C THR A 454 19.85 -18.66 -11.03
N ILE A 455 20.82 -17.76 -11.30
CA ILE A 455 20.68 -16.67 -12.27
C ILE A 455 21.85 -16.63 -13.27
N ALA A 456 21.63 -15.94 -14.39
CA ALA A 456 22.65 -15.80 -15.43
C ALA A 456 23.96 -15.20 -14.87
N PRO A 457 25.14 -15.64 -15.36
CA PRO A 457 26.44 -15.23 -14.80
C PRO A 457 26.69 -13.71 -14.77
N PHE A 458 26.16 -12.96 -15.74
CA PHE A 458 26.33 -11.51 -15.80
C PHE A 458 25.48 -10.76 -14.75
N LYS A 459 24.42 -11.40 -14.21
CA LYS A 459 23.54 -10.87 -13.15
C LYS A 459 24.11 -11.07 -11.75
N VAL A 460 25.08 -11.98 -11.58
CA VAL A 460 25.67 -12.29 -10.27
C VAL A 460 26.31 -11.02 -9.66
N PRO A 461 25.93 -10.65 -8.42
CA PRO A 461 26.47 -9.45 -7.77
C PRO A 461 28.00 -9.43 -7.74
N LYS A 462 28.59 -8.27 -8.02
CA LYS A 462 30.04 -8.06 -7.93
C LYS A 462 30.53 -8.12 -6.49
N SER A 463 29.72 -7.65 -5.54
CA SER A 463 29.94 -7.73 -4.09
C SER A 463 28.62 -7.92 -3.36
N ILE A 464 28.70 -8.58 -2.20
CA ILE A 464 27.57 -8.76 -1.27
C ILE A 464 28.03 -8.29 0.09
N THR A 465 27.33 -7.32 0.68
CA THR A 465 27.65 -6.72 1.99
C THR A 465 26.53 -7.05 2.99
N HIS A 466 26.89 -7.49 4.19
CA HIS A 466 25.93 -7.67 5.28
C HIS A 466 25.63 -6.34 5.96
N LEU A 467 24.35 -6.05 6.18
CA LEU A 467 23.87 -5.00 7.05
C LEU A 467 23.02 -5.61 8.15
N GLU A 468 23.17 -5.14 9.40
CA GLU A 468 22.31 -5.57 10.51
C GLU A 468 20.81 -5.34 10.22
N ALA A 469 20.51 -4.23 9.52
CA ALA A 469 19.19 -3.91 9.02
C ALA A 469 19.31 -3.13 7.70
N LEU A 470 18.56 -3.56 6.68
CA LEU A 470 18.44 -2.81 5.44
C LEU A 470 17.63 -1.51 5.67
N PRO A 471 18.02 -0.38 5.06
CA PRO A 471 17.26 0.85 5.19
C PRO A 471 15.86 0.68 4.60
N ARG A 472 14.83 0.91 5.42
CA ARG A 472 13.43 0.75 5.02
C ARG A 472 12.67 2.06 5.20
N ASN A 473 11.70 2.27 4.33
CA ASN A 473 10.75 3.35 4.51
C ASN A 473 9.75 2.99 5.64
N PRO A 474 8.93 3.94 6.09
CA PRO A 474 7.94 3.70 7.14
C PRO A 474 6.90 2.62 6.85
N THR A 475 6.72 2.24 5.59
CA THR A 475 5.84 1.13 5.19
C THR A 475 6.57 -0.21 5.09
N GLY A 476 7.86 -0.26 5.48
CA GLY A 476 8.68 -1.47 5.49
C GLY A 476 9.47 -1.73 4.20
N LYS A 477 9.24 -0.95 3.14
CA LYS A 477 9.90 -1.12 1.84
C LYS A 477 11.37 -0.70 1.89
N ILE A 478 12.26 -1.51 1.30
CA ILE A 478 13.70 -1.23 1.21
C ILE A 478 13.93 0.06 0.39
N MET A 479 14.70 0.99 0.97
CA MET A 479 15.04 2.27 0.36
C MET A 479 16.33 2.17 -0.45
N ARG A 480 16.24 1.76 -1.72
CA ARG A 480 17.42 1.63 -2.61
C ARG A 480 18.24 2.90 -2.69
N ARG A 481 17.62 4.09 -2.63
CA ARG A 481 18.35 5.37 -2.62
C ARG A 481 19.37 5.50 -1.47
N GLU A 482 19.07 4.88 -0.33
CA GLU A 482 20.00 4.87 0.81
C GLU A 482 21.13 3.86 0.57
N LEU A 483 20.85 2.73 -0.06
CA LEU A 483 21.87 1.77 -0.49
C LEU A 483 22.82 2.38 -1.53
N VAL A 484 22.30 3.14 -2.48
CA VAL A 484 23.12 3.90 -3.45
C VAL A 484 24.06 4.87 -2.75
N LYS A 485 23.63 5.54 -1.66
CA LYS A 485 24.51 6.43 -0.89
C LYS A 485 25.63 5.67 -0.18
N ILE A 486 25.37 4.44 0.28
CA ILE A 486 26.40 3.58 0.88
C ILE A 486 27.45 3.25 -0.16
N VAL A 487 27.02 2.78 -1.36
CA VAL A 487 27.94 2.48 -2.48
C VAL A 487 28.76 3.71 -2.87
N ALA A 488 28.15 4.90 -2.96
CA ALA A 488 28.87 6.12 -3.31
C ALA A 488 29.92 6.54 -2.27
N LYS A 489 29.69 6.26 -0.98
CA LYS A 489 30.70 6.50 0.07
C LYS A 489 31.87 5.52 -0.02
N GLU A 490 31.60 4.23 -0.29
CA GLU A 490 32.64 3.22 -0.46
C GLU A 490 33.56 3.51 -1.68
N MET A 491 33.03 4.14 -2.73
CA MET A 491 33.82 4.52 -3.90
C MET A 491 34.71 5.74 -3.66
N ASN A 492 34.41 6.57 -2.66
CA ASN A 492 35.15 7.79 -2.31
C ASN A 492 36.12 7.59 -1.14
N SER A 493 36.11 6.42 -0.51
CA SER A 493 37.05 6.01 0.56
C SER A 493 38.15 5.13 0.00
#